data_c2598ccec11f9393a21acfa8765e4fa0
#
_entry.id   c2598ccec11f9393a21acfa8765e4fa0
#
_cell.length_a   1.000
_cell.length_b   1.000
_cell.length_c   1.000
_cell.angle_alpha   90.00
_cell.angle_beta   90.00
_cell.angle_gamma   90.00
#
_symmetry.space_group_name_H-M   'P 1'
#
loop_
_entity.id
_entity.type
_entity.pdbx_description
1 polymer ?
#
loop_
_entity_poly.entity_id
_entity_poly.type
_entity_poly.pdbx_seq_one_letter_code
_entity_poly.pdbx_strand_id
1 'polypeptide(L)'
;DPQYSNDTVEDQVGKDGYIVCLPTPQGQYGECDVXIIFEMLNKIPVVDGQVTEVLIKSTISIEGWREIEKDNTHLNICFSPEFLTAANASEDFKNQDKMLFGGGNEDFWINVFEPCKKFDAVRSSIPELIITKYVRNSFLATKVAFFNEVYDLCASLNIQYDEVSYLVGMDERIGYSHISVPGPDGDRGFGGACFPKDTLALQHSAERRDQHLNVLNAAIASNRNKRKL
;
A
#
# COMPACT_ATOMS: atom_id res chain seq x y z
N ASP A 1 18.18 -10.12 -2.33
CA ASP A 1 18.27 -8.69 -1.95
C ASP A 1 19.75 -8.27 -2.05
N PRO A 2 20.07 -7.27 -2.91
CA PRO A 2 21.47 -6.86 -3.14
C PRO A 2 22.22 -6.38 -1.88
N GLN A 3 21.49 -6.01 -0.83
CA GLN A 3 22.13 -5.63 0.45
C GLN A 3 22.71 -6.81 1.21
N TYR A 4 22.21 -8.02 0.94
CA TYR A 4 22.54 -9.21 1.75
C TYR A 4 23.18 -10.33 0.95
N SER A 5 23.06 -10.33 -0.37
CA SER A 5 23.58 -11.39 -1.24
C SER A 5 23.86 -10.84 -2.64
N ASN A 6 24.86 -11.39 -3.28
CA ASN A 6 25.16 -11.13 -4.69
C ASN A 6 24.37 -12.07 -5.62
N ASP A 7 23.55 -12.96 -5.08
CA ASP A 7 22.72 -13.87 -5.89
C ASP A 7 21.70 -13.08 -6.70
N THR A 8 21.51 -13.47 -7.93
CA THR A 8 20.46 -12.88 -8.79
C THR A 8 19.22 -13.79 -8.75
N VAL A 9 18.09 -13.27 -9.22
CA VAL A 9 16.87 -14.09 -9.31
C VAL A 9 17.06 -15.22 -10.33
N GLU A 10 17.82 -14.97 -11.39
CA GLU A 10 18.13 -15.94 -12.43
C GLU A 10 18.90 -17.15 -11.89
N ASP A 11 19.65 -16.96 -10.80
CA ASP A 11 20.39 -18.05 -10.15
C ASP A 11 19.49 -18.96 -9.30
N GLN A 12 18.24 -18.57 -9.06
CA GLN A 12 17.33 -19.25 -8.12
C GLN A 12 16.39 -20.21 -8.85
N VAL A 13 16.92 -21.03 -9.76
CA VAL A 13 16.13 -22.01 -10.54
C VAL A 13 15.53 -23.07 -9.63
N GLY A 14 14.30 -23.51 -9.92
CA GLY A 14 13.67 -24.65 -9.25
C GLY A 14 13.16 -24.37 -7.86
N LYS A 15 12.89 -23.11 -7.54
CA LYS A 15 12.22 -22.75 -6.28
C LYS A 15 10.73 -23.02 -6.39
N ASP A 16 10.08 -23.32 -5.26
CA ASP A 16 8.64 -23.56 -5.21
C ASP A 16 7.84 -22.29 -5.52
N GLY A 17 8.41 -21.10 -5.24
CA GLY A 17 7.78 -19.82 -5.55
C GLY A 17 8.67 -18.64 -5.25
N TYR A 18 8.28 -17.47 -5.74
CA TYR A 18 9.03 -16.21 -5.61
C TYR A 18 8.13 -15.13 -5.01
N ILE A 19 8.63 -14.45 -3.98
CA ILE A 19 7.91 -13.32 -3.35
C ILE A 19 8.58 -12.03 -3.81
N VAL A 20 7.80 -11.16 -4.48
CA VAL A 20 8.29 -9.90 -5.04
C VAL A 20 7.91 -8.75 -4.09
N CYS A 21 8.93 -8.16 -3.46
CA CYS A 21 8.81 -7.06 -2.49
C CYS A 21 9.74 -5.92 -2.92
N LEU A 22 9.42 -5.26 -4.02
CA LEU A 22 10.27 -4.24 -4.63
C LEU A 22 9.66 -2.86 -4.46
N PRO A 23 10.48 -1.80 -4.37
CA PRO A 23 9.94 -0.45 -4.31
C PRO A 23 9.26 -0.06 -5.63
N THR A 24 8.15 0.65 -5.51
CA THR A 24 7.40 1.18 -6.64
C THR A 24 7.26 2.68 -6.42
N PRO A 25 8.23 3.47 -6.91
CA PRO A 25 8.23 4.90 -6.63
C PRO A 25 7.11 5.62 -7.38
N GLN A 26 6.89 6.87 -6.98
CA GLN A 26 5.97 7.75 -7.68
C GLN A 26 6.60 8.17 -9.02
N GLY A 27 5.85 8.01 -10.09
CA GLY A 27 6.25 8.49 -11.41
C GLY A 27 6.01 10.00 -11.58
N GLN A 28 6.35 10.50 -12.75
CA GLN A 28 6.34 11.94 -13.04
C GLN A 28 4.96 12.59 -12.87
N TYR A 29 3.90 11.86 -13.17
CA TYR A 29 2.53 12.38 -13.13
C TYR A 29 1.73 11.84 -11.94
N GLY A 30 2.41 11.29 -10.95
CA GLY A 30 1.78 10.72 -9.75
C GLY A 30 1.45 9.24 -9.85
N GLU A 31 1.66 8.63 -11.02
CA GLU A 31 1.42 7.20 -11.22
C GLU A 31 2.37 6.34 -10.38
N CYS A 32 1.98 5.09 -10.17
CA CYS A 32 2.84 4.09 -9.51
C CYS A 32 3.76 3.47 -10.57
N ASP A 33 5.07 3.71 -10.45
CA ASP A 33 6.06 3.17 -11.40
C ASP A 33 6.33 1.70 -11.06
N VAL A 34 6.01 0.84 -12.00
CA VAL A 34 6.21 -0.61 -11.87
C VAL A 34 7.30 -1.19 -12.76
N UNK A 35 8.10 -0.57 -13.24
CA UNK A 35 9.01 -0.93 -13.98
C UNK A 35 9.83 -1.83 -13.48
N ILE A 36 10.38 -1.66 -12.28
CA ILE A 36 11.27 -2.61 -11.60
C ILE A 36 10.61 -3.99 -11.39
N ILE A 37 9.30 -4.00 -11.15
CA ILE A 37 8.55 -5.26 -11.02
C ILE A 37 8.58 -6.01 -12.36
N PHE A 38 8.30 -5.33 -13.46
CA PHE A 38 8.36 -5.93 -14.79
C PHE A 38 9.71 -6.56 -15.07
N GLU A 39 10.78 -5.80 -14.84
CA GLU A 39 12.14 -6.30 -15.05
C GLU A 39 12.41 -7.56 -14.22
N MET A 40 11.93 -7.56 -12.98
CA MET A 40 12.12 -8.69 -12.08
C MET A 40 11.32 -9.92 -12.54
N LEU A 41 10.04 -9.72 -12.92
CA LEU A 41 9.20 -10.84 -13.37
C LEU A 41 9.78 -11.52 -14.63
N ASN A 42 10.34 -10.73 -15.54
CA ASN A 42 10.97 -11.26 -16.76
C ASN A 42 12.24 -12.05 -16.48
N LYS A 43 12.85 -11.88 -15.31
CA LYS A 43 14.09 -12.58 -14.93
C LYS A 43 13.81 -13.85 -14.10
N ILE A 44 12.57 -14.06 -13.65
CA ILE A 44 12.23 -15.25 -12.87
C ILE A 44 12.42 -16.49 -13.76
N PRO A 45 13.26 -17.44 -13.33
CA PRO A 45 13.49 -18.63 -14.16
C PRO A 45 12.26 -19.54 -14.21
N VAL A 46 11.95 -20.01 -15.41
CA VAL A 46 10.84 -20.92 -15.66
C VAL A 46 11.43 -22.29 -16.01
N VAL A 47 10.90 -23.33 -15.39
CA VAL A 47 11.30 -24.70 -15.65
C VAL A 47 10.21 -25.37 -16.47
N ASP A 48 10.60 -25.95 -17.61
CA ASP A 48 9.64 -26.61 -18.52
C ASP A 48 8.79 -27.64 -17.78
N GLY A 49 7.49 -27.54 -17.96
CA GLY A 49 6.54 -28.46 -17.35
C GLY A 49 6.19 -28.15 -15.90
N GLN A 50 6.72 -27.08 -15.34
CA GLN A 50 6.41 -26.66 -13.96
C GLN A 50 5.68 -25.31 -13.96
N VAL A 51 4.73 -25.16 -13.03
CA VAL A 51 4.07 -23.88 -12.78
C VAL A 51 4.99 -23.07 -11.86
N THR A 52 5.32 -21.84 -12.27
CA THR A 52 6.13 -20.93 -11.45
C THR A 52 5.21 -20.01 -10.65
N GLU A 53 5.15 -20.23 -9.35
CA GLU A 53 4.31 -19.47 -8.42
C GLU A 53 4.99 -18.14 -8.05
N VAL A 54 4.25 -17.03 -8.18
CA VAL A 54 4.79 -15.70 -7.86
C VAL A 54 3.78 -14.96 -6.97
N LEU A 55 4.26 -14.42 -5.85
CA LEU A 55 3.45 -13.55 -4.98
C LEU A 55 3.99 -12.12 -5.09
N ILE A 56 3.17 -11.21 -5.56
CA ILE A 56 3.52 -9.78 -5.56
C ILE A 56 2.97 -9.15 -4.28
N LYS A 57 3.88 -8.62 -3.45
CA LYS A 57 3.54 -7.84 -2.25
C LYS A 57 3.81 -6.35 -2.45
N SER A 58 4.54 -5.98 -3.50
CA SER A 58 4.78 -4.58 -3.87
C SER A 58 3.47 -3.88 -4.22
N THR A 59 3.38 -2.58 -3.95
CA THR A 59 2.25 -1.76 -4.39
C THR A 59 2.25 -1.67 -5.92
N ILE A 60 1.14 -1.99 -6.55
CA ILE A 60 0.99 -1.89 -8.01
C ILE A 60 -0.30 -1.12 -8.33
N SER A 61 -0.35 -0.46 -9.48
CA SER A 61 -1.56 0.22 -9.95
C SER A 61 -2.43 -0.73 -10.80
N ILE A 62 -3.66 -0.32 -11.04
CA ILE A 62 -4.57 -1.05 -11.95
C ILE A 62 -3.95 -1.11 -13.36
N GLU A 63 -3.34 -0.02 -13.79
CA GLU A 63 -2.67 0.06 -15.09
C GLU A 63 -1.48 -0.90 -15.12
N GLY A 64 -0.64 -0.84 -14.08
CA GLY A 64 0.51 -1.74 -13.97
C GLY A 64 0.09 -3.20 -13.92
N TRP A 65 -0.99 -3.52 -13.19
CA TRP A 65 -1.50 -4.91 -13.16
C TRP A 65 -1.90 -5.41 -14.55
N ARG A 66 -2.62 -4.58 -15.34
CA ARG A 66 -3.06 -4.97 -16.67
C ARG A 66 -1.87 -5.31 -17.59
N GLU A 67 -0.78 -4.57 -17.47
CA GLU A 67 0.43 -4.85 -18.24
C GLU A 67 1.12 -6.13 -17.73
N ILE A 68 1.24 -6.27 -16.40
CA ILE A 68 1.82 -7.48 -15.78
C ILE A 68 1.04 -8.73 -16.23
N GLU A 69 -0.29 -8.68 -16.11
CA GLU A 69 -1.18 -9.82 -16.46
C GLU A 69 -1.04 -10.22 -17.91
N LYS A 70 -0.93 -9.25 -18.80
CA LYS A 70 -0.81 -9.48 -20.25
C LYS A 70 0.53 -10.11 -20.62
N ASP A 71 1.63 -9.61 -20.04
CA ASP A 71 2.98 -9.95 -20.50
C ASP A 71 3.58 -11.13 -19.75
N ASN A 72 2.98 -11.57 -18.63
CA ASN A 72 3.54 -12.63 -17.78
C ASN A 72 2.61 -13.85 -17.65
N THR A 73 1.99 -14.25 -18.75
CA THR A 73 1.04 -15.40 -18.77
C THR A 73 1.70 -16.74 -18.44
N HIS A 74 3.02 -16.79 -18.43
CA HIS A 74 3.81 -17.97 -18.07
C HIS A 74 4.01 -18.11 -16.55
N LEU A 75 3.64 -17.09 -15.77
CA LEU A 75 3.74 -17.12 -14.32
C LEU A 75 2.35 -17.22 -13.69
N ASN A 76 2.25 -17.94 -12.58
CA ASN A 76 1.00 -18.02 -11.80
C ASN A 76 1.05 -16.96 -10.69
N ILE A 77 0.55 -15.76 -11.00
CA ILE A 77 0.74 -14.59 -10.15
C ILE A 77 -0.41 -14.45 -9.16
N CYS A 78 -0.07 -14.43 -7.88
CA CYS A 78 -0.94 -14.05 -6.77
C CYS A 78 -0.51 -12.66 -6.25
N PHE A 79 -1.46 -11.86 -5.82
CA PHE A 79 -1.22 -10.53 -5.24
C PHE A 79 -1.69 -10.52 -3.79
N SER A 80 -0.86 -9.97 -2.91
CA SER A 80 -1.20 -9.83 -1.48
C SER A 80 -0.70 -8.47 -0.99
N PRO A 81 -1.55 -7.44 -0.97
CA PRO A 81 -1.13 -6.09 -0.58
C PRO A 81 -0.70 -6.03 0.88
N GLU A 82 0.23 -5.13 1.19
CA GLU A 82 0.76 -4.94 2.53
C GLU A 82 0.22 -3.64 3.15
N PHE A 83 -0.08 -3.71 4.46
CA PHE A 83 -0.64 -2.59 5.22
C PHE A 83 0.22 -2.23 6.44
N LEU A 84 1.46 -2.69 6.47
CA LEU A 84 2.37 -2.48 7.59
C LEU A 84 2.86 -1.02 7.64
N THR A 85 3.08 -0.53 8.86
CA THR A 85 3.73 0.77 9.04
C THR A 85 5.25 0.58 9.01
N ALA A 86 5.96 1.53 8.42
CA ALA A 86 7.42 1.42 8.29
C ALA A 86 8.11 1.31 9.66
N ALA A 87 7.57 2.01 10.66
CA ALA A 87 8.16 2.03 12.01
C ALA A 87 7.99 0.71 12.76
N ASN A 88 6.90 -0.03 12.51
CA ASN A 88 6.55 -1.20 13.30
C ASN A 88 6.26 -2.44 12.44
N ALA A 89 6.87 -2.54 11.26
CA ALA A 89 6.53 -3.55 10.25
C ALA A 89 6.49 -4.98 10.82
N SER A 90 7.48 -5.38 11.62
CA SER A 90 7.54 -6.72 12.20
C SER A 90 6.39 -6.99 13.17
N GLU A 91 6.09 -6.03 14.03
CA GLU A 91 4.99 -6.18 15.01
C GLU A 91 3.62 -6.13 14.31
N ASP A 92 3.47 -5.21 13.36
CA ASP A 92 2.24 -5.12 12.56
C ASP A 92 1.98 -6.46 11.83
N PHE A 93 3.01 -7.07 11.26
CA PHE A 93 2.89 -8.36 10.57
C PHE A 93 2.46 -9.46 11.56
N LYS A 94 3.09 -9.54 12.74
CA LYS A 94 2.75 -10.55 13.75
C LYS A 94 1.30 -10.41 14.24
N ASN A 95 0.86 -9.17 14.42
CA ASN A 95 -0.44 -8.85 15.01
C ASN A 95 -1.58 -8.75 13.99
N GLN A 96 -1.26 -8.77 12.71
CA GLN A 96 -2.25 -8.73 11.62
C GLN A 96 -3.08 -10.02 11.66
N ASP A 97 -4.38 -9.90 11.91
CA ASP A 97 -5.29 -11.04 12.00
C ASP A 97 -5.86 -11.49 10.66
N LYS A 98 -5.69 -10.70 9.60
CA LYS A 98 -6.20 -10.98 8.26
C LYS A 98 -5.13 -10.73 7.21
N MET A 99 -5.01 -11.64 6.26
CA MET A 99 -4.17 -11.44 5.08
C MET A 99 -5.03 -11.58 3.82
N LEU A 100 -4.79 -10.69 2.86
CA LEU A 100 -5.58 -10.63 1.63
C LEU A 100 -4.80 -11.29 0.50
N PHE A 101 -5.49 -12.14 -0.29
CA PHE A 101 -4.88 -12.84 -1.42
C PHE A 101 -5.81 -12.74 -2.63
N GLY A 102 -5.23 -12.64 -3.84
CA GLY A 102 -6.02 -12.65 -5.06
C GLY A 102 -5.22 -13.14 -6.25
N GLY A 103 -5.91 -13.87 -7.14
CA GLY A 103 -5.30 -14.42 -8.34
C GLY A 103 -4.43 -15.64 -8.05
N GLY A 104 -3.84 -16.18 -9.07
CA GLY A 104 -2.89 -17.29 -8.96
C GLY A 104 -3.35 -18.43 -8.07
N ASN A 105 -2.39 -19.08 -7.43
CA ASN A 105 -2.65 -20.19 -6.49
C ASN A 105 -2.65 -19.65 -5.05
N GLU A 106 -3.78 -19.11 -4.63
CA GLU A 106 -3.94 -18.51 -3.29
C GLU A 106 -3.65 -19.55 -2.19
N ASP A 107 -4.12 -20.80 -2.37
CA ASP A 107 -3.90 -21.86 -1.37
C ASP A 107 -2.42 -22.15 -1.14
N PHE A 108 -1.63 -22.13 -2.22
CA PHE A 108 -0.18 -22.31 -2.09
C PHE A 108 0.40 -21.23 -1.16
N TRP A 109 0.06 -19.97 -1.39
CA TRP A 109 0.60 -18.87 -0.59
C TRP A 109 0.07 -18.83 0.83
N ILE A 110 -1.21 -19.18 1.04
CA ILE A 110 -1.77 -19.33 2.39
C ILE A 110 -0.95 -20.36 3.17
N ASN A 111 -0.70 -21.54 2.57
CA ASN A 111 0.09 -22.61 3.19
C ASN A 111 1.53 -22.16 3.49
N VAL A 112 2.13 -21.28 2.66
CA VAL A 112 3.47 -20.73 2.90
C VAL A 112 3.49 -19.87 4.18
N PHE A 113 2.42 -19.09 4.43
CA PHE A 113 2.38 -18.17 5.57
C PHE A 113 1.84 -18.80 6.87
N GLU A 114 1.01 -19.85 6.79
CA GLU A 114 0.40 -20.49 7.95
C GLU A 114 1.41 -20.90 9.04
N PRO A 115 2.60 -21.46 8.71
CA PRO A 115 3.56 -21.80 9.75
C PRO A 115 4.16 -20.59 10.47
N CYS A 116 4.09 -19.39 9.86
CA CYS A 116 4.69 -18.19 10.41
C CYS A 116 3.78 -17.49 11.41
N LYS A 117 2.45 -17.59 11.22
CA LYS A 117 1.48 -16.89 12.06
C LYS A 117 0.06 -17.38 11.76
N LYS A 118 -0.82 -17.21 12.74
CA LYS A 118 -2.26 -17.43 12.53
C LYS A 118 -2.90 -16.20 11.89
N PHE A 119 -3.77 -16.39 10.92
CA PHE A 119 -4.51 -15.32 10.26
C PHE A 119 -5.74 -15.89 9.57
N ASP A 120 -6.72 -15.03 9.32
CA ASP A 120 -7.85 -15.33 8.45
C ASP A 120 -7.46 -14.94 7.01
N ALA A 121 -7.48 -15.89 6.10
CA ALA A 121 -7.23 -15.60 4.69
C ALA A 121 -8.51 -15.03 4.06
N VAL A 122 -8.41 -13.83 3.50
CA VAL A 122 -9.51 -13.17 2.78
C VAL A 122 -9.15 -13.14 1.30
N ARG A 123 -10.05 -13.63 0.44
CA ARG A 123 -9.81 -13.75 -0.99
C ARG A 123 -10.62 -12.73 -1.76
N SER A 124 -10.01 -12.16 -2.80
CA SER A 124 -10.67 -11.22 -3.70
C SER A 124 -9.93 -11.18 -5.02
N SER A 125 -10.47 -10.51 -6.02
CA SER A 125 -9.72 -10.35 -7.27
C SER A 125 -8.57 -9.35 -7.08
N ILE A 126 -7.55 -9.46 -7.92
CA ILE A 126 -6.38 -8.57 -7.85
C ILE A 126 -6.80 -7.09 -8.02
N PRO A 127 -7.67 -6.73 -8.98
CA PRO A 127 -8.10 -5.31 -9.09
C PRO A 127 -8.77 -4.78 -7.82
N GLU A 128 -9.63 -5.56 -7.16
CA GLU A 128 -10.27 -5.14 -5.90
C GLU A 128 -9.22 -4.95 -4.80
N LEU A 129 -8.23 -5.83 -4.72
CA LEU A 129 -7.17 -5.71 -3.71
C LEU A 129 -6.29 -4.49 -3.95
N ILE A 130 -5.98 -4.18 -5.20
CA ILE A 130 -5.22 -2.97 -5.56
C ILE A 130 -5.97 -1.73 -5.10
N ILE A 131 -7.26 -1.62 -5.46
CA ILE A 131 -8.07 -0.46 -5.06
C ILE A 131 -8.21 -0.40 -3.53
N THR A 132 -8.40 -1.54 -2.87
CA THR A 132 -8.46 -1.59 -1.40
C THR A 132 -7.21 -0.97 -0.78
N LYS A 133 -6.03 -1.30 -1.28
CA LYS A 133 -4.76 -0.75 -0.78
C LYS A 133 -4.75 0.79 -0.89
N TYR A 134 -5.07 1.31 -2.07
CA TYR A 134 -5.05 2.75 -2.31
C TYR A 134 -6.14 3.48 -1.52
N VAL A 135 -7.36 2.92 -1.45
CA VAL A 135 -8.47 3.55 -0.73
C VAL A 135 -8.17 3.62 0.77
N ARG A 136 -7.62 2.54 1.37
CA ARG A 136 -7.26 2.57 2.80
C ARG A 136 -6.25 3.68 3.08
N ASN A 137 -5.17 3.75 2.32
CA ASN A 137 -4.13 4.76 2.54
C ASN A 137 -4.65 6.18 2.26
N SER A 138 -5.45 6.35 1.21
CA SER A 138 -6.03 7.65 0.85
C SER A 138 -7.04 8.13 1.89
N PHE A 139 -7.85 7.21 2.44
CA PHE A 139 -8.79 7.56 3.51
C PHE A 139 -8.04 8.00 4.77
N LEU A 140 -7.00 7.27 5.17
CA LEU A 140 -6.21 7.65 6.34
C LEU A 140 -5.48 8.99 6.13
N ALA A 141 -4.96 9.23 4.93
CA ALA A 141 -4.35 10.52 4.58
C ALA A 141 -5.39 11.66 4.63
N THR A 142 -6.59 11.42 4.13
CA THR A 142 -7.69 12.39 4.19
C THR A 142 -8.06 12.70 5.64
N LYS A 143 -8.10 11.67 6.50
CA LYS A 143 -8.35 11.83 7.94
C LYS A 143 -7.28 12.73 8.57
N VAL A 144 -6.00 12.50 8.26
CA VAL A 144 -4.91 13.35 8.75
C VAL A 144 -5.11 14.80 8.29
N ALA A 145 -5.42 15.01 7.00
CA ALA A 145 -5.62 16.36 6.47
C ALA A 145 -6.78 17.07 7.19
N PHE A 146 -7.91 16.38 7.38
CA PHE A 146 -9.07 16.91 8.08
C PHE A 146 -8.72 17.35 9.51
N PHE A 147 -8.05 16.48 10.27
CA PHE A 147 -7.70 16.81 11.66
C PHE A 147 -6.65 17.93 11.76
N ASN A 148 -5.82 18.10 10.75
CA ASN A 148 -4.91 19.27 10.69
C ASN A 148 -5.68 20.57 10.48
N GLU A 149 -6.80 20.57 9.75
CA GLU A 149 -7.66 21.75 9.64
C GLU A 149 -8.42 22.02 10.94
N VAL A 150 -8.91 20.97 11.62
CA VAL A 150 -9.56 21.11 12.95
C VAL A 150 -8.55 21.69 13.96
N TYR A 151 -7.28 21.27 13.89
CA TYR A 151 -6.22 21.85 14.73
C TYR A 151 -6.14 23.38 14.55
N ASP A 152 -6.12 23.85 13.31
CA ASP A 152 -6.06 25.29 13.04
C ASP A 152 -7.31 26.02 13.55
N LEU A 153 -8.48 25.41 13.41
CA LEU A 153 -9.72 25.98 13.96
C LEU A 153 -9.63 26.08 15.48
N CYS A 154 -9.19 25.02 16.16
CA CYS A 154 -9.03 25.03 17.61
C CYS A 154 -8.08 26.16 18.06
N ALA A 155 -6.95 26.30 17.35
CA ALA A 155 -5.97 27.36 17.63
C ALA A 155 -6.61 28.76 17.49
N SER A 156 -7.41 28.96 16.45
CA SER A 156 -8.08 30.25 16.22
C SER A 156 -9.13 30.58 17.28
N LEU A 157 -9.67 29.56 17.93
CA LEU A 157 -10.69 29.70 18.99
C LEU A 157 -10.09 29.66 20.39
N ASN A 158 -8.77 29.53 20.53
CA ASN A 158 -8.07 29.32 21.80
C ASN A 158 -8.59 28.09 22.56
N ILE A 159 -8.87 27.02 21.83
CA ILE A 159 -9.32 25.72 22.34
C ILE A 159 -8.15 24.72 22.27
N GLN A 160 -8.04 23.88 23.30
CA GLN A 160 -6.98 22.85 23.32
C GLN A 160 -7.34 21.71 22.39
N TYR A 161 -6.57 21.59 21.30
CA TYR A 161 -6.82 20.55 20.28
C TYR A 161 -6.75 19.14 20.86
N ASP A 162 -5.80 18.89 21.77
CA ASP A 162 -5.63 17.54 22.33
C ASP A 162 -6.88 17.06 23.05
N GLU A 163 -7.57 17.98 23.75
CA GLU A 163 -8.84 17.64 24.41
C GLU A 163 -9.94 17.31 23.36
N VAL A 164 -10.03 18.13 22.32
CA VAL A 164 -11.02 17.91 21.24
C VAL A 164 -10.75 16.57 20.55
N SER A 165 -9.49 16.31 20.19
CA SER A 165 -9.13 15.05 19.48
C SER A 165 -9.38 13.83 20.36
N TYR A 166 -9.10 13.93 21.67
CA TYR A 166 -9.39 12.86 22.63
C TYR A 166 -10.90 12.56 22.68
N LEU A 167 -11.73 13.59 22.85
CA LEU A 167 -13.19 13.42 22.94
C LEU A 167 -13.78 12.86 21.64
N VAL A 168 -13.29 13.33 20.49
CA VAL A 168 -13.74 12.83 19.18
C VAL A 168 -13.30 11.37 18.98
N GLY A 169 -12.07 11.05 19.41
CA GLY A 169 -11.53 9.68 19.27
C GLY A 169 -12.25 8.63 20.13
N MET A 170 -13.02 9.04 21.14
CA MET A 170 -13.83 8.13 21.96
C MET A 170 -14.93 7.45 21.12
N ASP A 171 -15.35 8.05 20.01
CA ASP A 171 -16.29 7.40 19.09
C ASP A 171 -15.54 6.35 18.30
N GLU A 172 -15.88 5.07 18.50
CA GLU A 172 -15.21 3.93 17.85
C GLU A 172 -15.25 4.02 16.32
N ARG A 173 -16.26 4.68 15.75
CA ARG A 173 -16.37 4.89 14.30
C ARG A 173 -15.25 5.80 13.77
N ILE A 174 -14.67 6.62 14.65
CA ILE A 174 -13.56 7.53 14.34
C ILE A 174 -12.24 6.94 14.85
N GLY A 175 -12.17 6.65 16.16
CA GLY A 175 -11.01 6.08 16.81
C GLY A 175 -9.82 7.04 16.89
N TYR A 176 -8.79 6.63 17.59
CA TYR A 176 -7.63 7.49 17.90
C TYR A 176 -6.54 7.50 16.82
N SER A 177 -6.61 6.58 15.86
CA SER A 177 -5.56 6.52 14.83
C SER A 177 -5.66 7.70 13.87
N HIS A 178 -4.52 8.28 13.51
CA HIS A 178 -4.40 9.31 12.45
C HIS A 178 -5.13 10.62 12.76
N ILE A 179 -5.28 10.97 14.06
CA ILE A 179 -5.88 12.24 14.47
C ILE A 179 -4.90 13.14 15.23
N SER A 180 -3.69 12.64 15.54
CA SER A 180 -2.68 13.43 16.27
C SER A 180 -2.11 14.54 15.37
N VAL A 181 -1.94 15.74 15.95
CA VAL A 181 -1.33 16.89 15.28
C VAL A 181 -0.37 17.56 16.30
N PRO A 182 0.95 17.58 16.01
CA PRO A 182 1.62 17.03 14.84
C PRO A 182 1.53 15.50 14.79
N GLY A 183 1.88 14.95 13.65
CA GLY A 183 1.92 13.50 13.45
C GLY A 183 3.07 12.85 14.20
N PRO A 184 3.18 11.51 14.12
CA PRO A 184 4.26 10.78 14.83
C PRO A 184 5.67 11.12 14.34
N ASP A 185 5.80 11.74 13.17
CA ASP A 185 7.08 12.23 12.64
C ASP A 185 7.41 13.65 13.13
N GLY A 186 6.53 14.25 13.94
CA GLY A 186 6.71 15.60 14.46
C GLY A 186 6.23 16.72 13.55
N ASP A 187 5.75 16.38 12.36
CA ASP A 187 5.32 17.36 11.35
C ASP A 187 3.79 17.45 11.22
N ARG A 188 3.34 18.53 10.61
CA ARG A 188 1.94 18.76 10.24
C ARG A 188 1.61 18.00 8.94
N GLY A 189 0.35 17.61 8.78
CA GLY A 189 -0.12 16.94 7.58
C GLY A 189 0.36 15.49 7.47
N PHE A 190 0.02 14.85 6.34
CA PHE A 190 0.45 13.48 6.08
C PHE A 190 1.74 13.46 5.24
N GLY A 191 2.63 12.52 5.58
CA GLY A 191 3.91 12.34 4.91
C GLY A 191 4.30 10.87 4.86
N GLY A 192 5.60 10.63 4.88
CA GLY A 192 6.15 9.28 4.79
C GLY A 192 6.15 8.75 3.36
N ALA A 193 6.60 7.52 3.20
CA ALA A 193 6.80 6.90 1.87
C ALA A 193 5.49 6.46 1.19
N CYS A 194 4.40 6.29 1.96
CA CYS A 194 3.19 5.65 1.43
C CYS A 194 2.06 6.64 1.12
N PHE A 195 1.68 7.49 2.10
CA PHE A 195 0.48 8.33 1.94
C PHE A 195 0.58 9.29 0.74
N PRO A 196 1.69 10.07 0.58
CA PRO A 196 1.76 10.96 -0.59
C PRO A 196 1.70 10.19 -1.91
N LYS A 197 2.49 9.13 -2.03
CA LYS A 197 2.55 8.32 -3.24
C LYS A 197 1.20 7.67 -3.57
N ASP A 198 0.56 7.05 -2.58
CA ASP A 198 -0.66 6.28 -2.81
C ASP A 198 -1.87 7.19 -3.08
N THR A 199 -1.94 8.38 -2.45
CA THR A 199 -3.00 9.36 -2.74
C THR A 199 -2.89 9.87 -4.18
N LEU A 200 -1.67 10.16 -4.64
CA LEU A 200 -1.44 10.62 -6.01
C LEU A 200 -1.71 9.50 -7.03
N ALA A 201 -1.31 8.26 -6.71
CA ALA A 201 -1.58 7.13 -7.61
C ALA A 201 -3.09 6.87 -7.76
N LEU A 202 -3.86 6.97 -6.66
CA LEU A 202 -5.31 6.82 -6.74
C LEU A 202 -5.95 7.97 -7.51
N GLN A 203 -5.49 9.21 -7.27
CA GLN A 203 -5.95 10.39 -8.02
C GLN A 203 -5.69 10.19 -9.52
N HIS A 204 -4.47 9.83 -9.90
CA HIS A 204 -4.07 9.62 -11.29
C HIS A 204 -4.91 8.51 -11.95
N SER A 205 -5.10 7.38 -11.28
CA SER A 205 -5.93 6.28 -11.80
C SER A 205 -7.38 6.71 -12.02
N ALA A 206 -7.93 7.55 -11.16
CA ALA A 206 -9.29 8.07 -11.30
C ALA A 206 -9.38 9.05 -12.50
N GLU A 207 -8.43 9.97 -12.59
CA GLU A 207 -8.42 10.98 -13.66
C GLU A 207 -8.30 10.34 -15.06
N ARG A 208 -7.54 9.26 -15.17
CA ARG A 208 -7.44 8.51 -16.43
C ARG A 208 -8.77 7.89 -16.87
N ARG A 209 -9.76 7.88 -16.00
CA ARG A 209 -11.12 7.34 -16.26
C ARG A 209 -12.19 8.43 -16.19
N ASP A 210 -11.76 9.70 -16.30
CA ASP A 210 -12.63 10.88 -16.21
C ASP A 210 -13.44 10.88 -14.89
N GLN A 211 -12.84 10.33 -13.82
CA GLN A 211 -13.43 10.37 -12.48
C GLN A 211 -12.66 11.35 -11.61
N HIS A 212 -13.39 12.15 -10.84
CA HIS A 212 -12.79 13.16 -9.98
C HIS A 212 -13.08 12.86 -8.52
N LEU A 213 -12.03 12.49 -7.78
CA LEU A 213 -12.15 12.21 -6.34
C LEU A 213 -12.01 13.52 -5.57
N ASN A 214 -13.06 14.35 -5.60
CA ASN A 214 -13.01 15.73 -5.11
C ASN A 214 -12.59 15.82 -3.63
N VAL A 215 -13.04 14.90 -2.78
CA VAL A 215 -12.67 14.86 -1.36
C VAL A 215 -11.16 14.59 -1.23
N LEU A 216 -10.65 13.60 -1.98
CA LEU A 216 -9.23 13.28 -1.98
C LEU A 216 -8.39 14.45 -2.52
N ASN A 217 -8.87 15.08 -3.60
CA ASN A 217 -8.18 16.23 -4.20
C ASN A 217 -8.07 17.39 -3.21
N ALA A 218 -9.15 17.65 -2.45
CA ALA A 218 -9.14 18.67 -1.40
C ALA A 218 -8.16 18.32 -0.28
N ALA A 219 -8.11 17.05 0.13
CA ALA A 219 -7.17 16.60 1.17
C ALA A 219 -5.71 16.76 0.71
N ILE A 220 -5.41 16.40 -0.54
CA ILE A 220 -4.06 16.58 -1.13
C ILE A 220 -3.69 18.08 -1.14
N ALA A 221 -4.61 18.94 -1.57
CA ALA A 221 -4.39 20.39 -1.63
C ALA A 221 -4.18 20.97 -0.22
N SER A 222 -5.00 20.56 0.75
CA SER A 222 -4.86 20.97 2.15
C SER A 222 -3.48 20.56 2.69
N ASN A 223 -3.06 19.34 2.40
CA ASN A 223 -1.78 18.81 2.86
C ASN A 223 -0.59 19.65 2.34
N ARG A 224 -0.63 20.06 1.09
CA ARG A 224 0.43 20.90 0.48
C ARG A 224 0.63 22.22 1.22
N ASN A 225 -0.43 22.73 1.85
CA ASN A 225 -0.37 23.95 2.65
C ASN A 225 0.24 23.73 4.05
N LYS A 226 0.28 22.49 4.51
CA LYS A 226 0.80 22.12 5.85
C LYS A 226 2.21 21.56 5.78
N ARG A 227 2.58 20.98 4.67
CA ARG A 227 3.81 20.20 4.53
C ARG A 227 4.37 20.32 3.12
N LYS A 228 5.67 20.64 3.04
CA LYS A 228 6.39 20.56 1.75
C LYS A 228 6.73 19.09 1.51
N LEU A 229 6.28 18.56 0.40
CA LEU A 229 6.53 17.17 -0.02
C LEU A 229 7.55 17.15 -1.16
#